data_e789724cac98cec27dccd8802f070ba0
#
_entry.id   e789724cac98cec27dccd8802f070ba0
#
_cell.length_a   1.000
_cell.length_b   1.000
_cell.length_c   1.000
_cell.angle_alpha   90.00
_cell.angle_beta   90.00
_cell.angle_gamma   90.00
#
_symmetry.space_group_name_H-M   'P 1'
#
loop_
_entity.id
_entity.type
_entity.pdbx_description
1 polymer ?
#
loop_
_entity_poly.entity_id
_entity_poly.type
_entity_poly.pdbx_seq_one_letter_code
_entity_poly.pdbx_strand_id
1 'polypeptide(L)'
;MATAIAAKSIKEIVFEWEGKDKNGKVVRGEIRSGGEAAVNASLRRQGILVTKVKKRRLSGGRSIKQKDIAVFTRQLATMMKAGVPLLQAFDIVGRGSTNARMTRLLTEIRQDVETGTSLSAALRKHPLYFNSLYCNLVEAGEAGGILEALLERLALYEEKTVQLKNKIKSALIYPVAVMVVAFVVLTVIMLFVIPAFKEVFSSFGADLPAPTLFVIALSEFFVSYWYLIFGVLIGGGYFFFESWRRSERLQDFMDRVLLKIPVFGNLINKAVIARWTRTLSTMFAAGVPLVEALDSVGGAAGNAVYRKATEQIQRDVSTGSALTTSMQTTGVFPTMVLQMSAIGEESGSLDHMLGKAAEFYEDEVDEMVKGLSSLMEPFIIVILGVLIGGIVVSMYLPIFKLGAVV
;
A
#
# COMPACT_ATOMS: atom_id res chain seq x y z
N MET A 1 6.34 47.88 20.06
CA MET A 1 5.65 47.63 18.79
C MET A 1 6.67 47.46 17.70
N ALA A 2 6.93 46.24 17.30
CA ALA A 2 7.73 45.91 16.13
C ALA A 2 7.03 44.73 15.45
N THR A 3 6.32 45.04 14.38
CA THR A 3 5.59 44.13 13.52
C THR A 3 6.58 43.28 12.75
N ALA A 4 6.75 42.02 13.16
CA ALA A 4 7.44 41.01 12.36
C ALA A 4 6.59 40.64 11.13
N ILE A 5 6.99 41.18 9.99
CA ILE A 5 6.44 40.78 8.69
C ILE A 5 6.90 39.35 8.42
N ALA A 6 6.01 38.40 8.57
CA ALA A 6 6.26 37.00 8.20
C ALA A 6 6.56 36.95 6.66
N ALA A 7 7.79 36.68 6.31
CA ALA A 7 8.21 36.46 4.94
C ALA A 7 7.51 35.20 4.42
N LYS A 8 6.46 35.41 3.62
CA LYS A 8 5.75 34.37 2.89
C LYS A 8 6.74 33.69 1.95
N SER A 9 7.13 32.46 2.25
CA SER A 9 8.04 31.68 1.40
C SER A 9 7.43 31.60 0.00
N ILE A 10 8.03 32.32 -0.94
CA ILE A 10 7.65 32.29 -2.36
C ILE A 10 7.98 30.89 -2.87
N LYS A 11 6.94 30.10 -3.20
CA LYS A 11 7.13 28.79 -3.84
C LYS A 11 7.88 29.01 -5.17
N GLU A 12 9.15 28.70 -5.18
CA GLU A 12 9.96 28.74 -6.41
C GLU A 12 9.44 27.70 -7.40
N ILE A 13 9.12 28.17 -8.61
CA ILE A 13 8.61 27.37 -9.71
C ILE A 13 9.70 27.29 -10.76
N VAL A 14 9.92 26.09 -11.30
CA VAL A 14 10.86 25.91 -12.43
C VAL A 14 10.17 26.30 -13.72
N PHE A 15 10.82 27.17 -14.49
CA PHE A 15 10.40 27.58 -15.81
C PHE A 15 11.39 27.05 -16.85
N GLU A 16 10.90 26.44 -17.92
CA GLU A 16 11.65 26.18 -19.14
C GLU A 16 11.54 27.40 -20.05
N TRP A 17 12.66 27.88 -20.54
CA TRP A 17 12.71 29.03 -21.42
C TRP A 17 13.49 28.76 -22.69
N GLU A 18 13.06 29.39 -23.76
CA GLU A 18 13.72 29.43 -25.04
C GLU A 18 13.91 30.90 -25.43
N GLY A 19 15.11 31.27 -25.84
CA GLY A 19 15.44 32.63 -26.17
C GLY A 19 16.57 32.71 -27.22
N LYS A 20 16.87 33.91 -27.65
CA LYS A 20 18.00 34.19 -28.56
C LYS A 20 19.08 34.96 -27.82
N ASP A 21 20.31 34.49 -27.92
CA ASP A 21 21.50 35.18 -27.41
C ASP A 21 21.84 36.41 -28.29
N LYS A 22 22.75 37.27 -27.82
CA LYS A 22 23.22 38.45 -28.55
C LYS A 22 23.68 38.18 -30.00
N ASN A 23 24.08 36.96 -30.27
CA ASN A 23 24.50 36.48 -31.61
C ASN A 23 23.36 35.89 -32.45
N GLY A 24 22.09 35.98 -32.01
CA GLY A 24 20.93 35.42 -32.71
C GLY A 24 20.76 33.91 -32.58
N LYS A 25 21.64 33.21 -31.83
CA LYS A 25 21.58 31.76 -31.67
C LYS A 25 20.48 31.40 -30.64
N VAL A 26 19.66 30.39 -30.95
CA VAL A 26 18.62 29.90 -30.07
C VAL A 26 19.26 29.14 -28.91
N VAL A 27 18.99 29.61 -27.67
CA VAL A 27 19.44 29.02 -26.43
C VAL A 27 18.23 28.57 -25.63
N ARG A 28 18.33 27.43 -25.00
CA ARG A 28 17.27 26.86 -24.12
C ARG A 28 17.85 26.55 -22.75
N GLY A 29 17.06 26.73 -21.71
CA GLY A 29 17.48 26.42 -20.36
C GLY A 29 16.33 26.35 -19.36
N GLU A 30 16.68 26.08 -18.11
CA GLU A 30 15.74 26.05 -17.01
C GLU A 30 16.16 27.10 -15.95
N ILE A 31 15.18 27.78 -15.38
CA ILE A 31 15.41 28.76 -14.30
C ILE A 31 14.36 28.60 -13.20
N ARG A 32 14.78 28.67 -11.93
CA ARG A 32 13.90 28.71 -10.77
C ARG A 32 13.56 30.16 -10.45
N SER A 33 12.26 30.46 -10.34
CA SER A 33 11.80 31.81 -10.04
C SER A 33 10.41 31.83 -9.44
N GLY A 34 10.07 32.90 -8.75
CA GLY A 34 8.74 33.08 -8.14
C GLY A 34 7.63 33.41 -9.15
N GLY A 35 7.97 33.68 -10.44
CA GLY A 35 7.00 34.01 -11.47
C GLY A 35 7.65 34.26 -12.84
N GLU A 36 6.83 34.24 -13.90
CA GLU A 36 7.26 34.42 -15.28
C GLU A 36 7.90 35.81 -15.53
N ALA A 37 7.40 36.84 -14.87
CA ALA A 37 7.96 38.19 -14.93
C ALA A 37 9.40 38.26 -14.39
N ALA A 38 9.69 37.53 -13.30
CA ALA A 38 11.03 37.48 -12.69
C ALA A 38 12.00 36.64 -13.56
N VAL A 39 11.53 35.61 -14.25
CA VAL A 39 12.30 34.84 -15.25
C VAL A 39 12.71 35.75 -16.38
N ASN A 40 11.77 36.48 -16.98
CA ASN A 40 12.00 37.39 -18.07
C ASN A 40 13.01 38.51 -17.70
N ALA A 41 12.90 39.06 -16.48
CA ALA A 41 13.81 40.07 -15.98
C ALA A 41 15.24 39.53 -15.78
N SER A 42 15.37 38.28 -15.30
CA SER A 42 16.66 37.63 -15.08
C SER A 42 17.37 37.32 -16.39
N LEU A 43 16.65 36.75 -17.37
CA LEU A 43 17.21 36.39 -18.67
C LEU A 43 17.56 37.63 -19.53
N ARG A 44 16.78 38.72 -19.44
CA ARG A 44 17.12 40.00 -20.07
C ARG A 44 18.41 40.58 -19.50
N ARG A 45 18.66 40.47 -18.20
CA ARG A 45 19.94 40.90 -17.60
C ARG A 45 21.13 40.10 -18.12
N GLN A 46 20.92 38.85 -18.53
CA GLN A 46 21.95 37.99 -19.15
C GLN A 46 22.07 38.22 -20.68
N GLY A 47 21.31 39.16 -21.23
CA GLY A 47 21.37 39.49 -22.66
C GLY A 47 20.61 38.50 -23.57
N ILE A 48 19.71 37.70 -22.98
CA ILE A 48 18.93 36.73 -23.73
C ILE A 48 17.53 37.31 -24.01
N LEU A 49 17.16 37.37 -25.27
CA LEU A 49 15.83 37.74 -25.76
C LEU A 49 14.92 36.50 -25.64
N VAL A 50 14.05 36.49 -24.64
CA VAL A 50 13.14 35.36 -24.35
C VAL A 50 12.06 35.32 -25.43
N THR A 51 11.95 34.19 -26.14
CA THR A 51 10.91 33.91 -27.13
C THR A 51 9.77 33.10 -26.57
N LYS A 52 10.04 32.24 -25.57
CA LYS A 52 9.03 31.37 -24.98
C LYS A 52 9.41 31.04 -23.51
N VAL A 53 8.47 31.26 -22.62
CA VAL A 53 8.56 30.79 -21.23
C VAL A 53 7.39 29.85 -20.98
N LYS A 54 7.68 28.67 -20.52
CA LYS A 54 6.65 27.73 -20.07
C LYS A 54 6.92 27.37 -18.61
N LYS A 55 5.89 27.50 -17.80
CA LYS A 55 5.90 26.92 -16.48
C LYS A 55 6.06 25.42 -16.64
N ARG A 56 7.20 24.87 -16.21
CA ARG A 56 7.37 23.43 -16.19
C ARG A 56 6.36 22.92 -15.17
N ARG A 57 5.25 22.34 -15.63
CA ARG A 57 4.52 21.41 -14.79
C ARG A 57 5.53 20.31 -14.51
N LEU A 58 6.05 20.30 -13.29
CA LEU A 58 6.85 19.19 -12.82
C LEU A 58 6.02 17.95 -13.14
N SER A 59 6.39 17.28 -14.23
CA SER A 59 5.78 16.01 -14.61
C SER A 59 5.83 15.18 -13.36
N GLY A 60 4.66 14.96 -12.74
CA GLY A 60 4.58 14.26 -11.50
C GLY A 60 5.16 12.89 -11.75
N GLY A 61 6.41 12.65 -11.38
CA GLY A 61 7.01 11.34 -11.40
C GLY A 61 6.06 10.37 -10.72
N ARG A 62 6.10 9.11 -11.08
CA ARG A 62 5.32 8.02 -10.46
C ARG A 62 5.39 8.16 -8.93
N SER A 63 4.31 7.94 -8.22
CA SER A 63 4.31 7.95 -6.76
C SER A 63 5.38 6.99 -6.24
N ILE A 64 6.12 7.43 -5.22
CA ILE A 64 7.11 6.59 -4.55
C ILE A 64 6.37 5.44 -3.88
N LYS A 65 6.77 4.21 -4.17
CA LYS A 65 6.21 2.99 -3.58
C LYS A 65 7.16 2.47 -2.50
N GLN A 66 6.63 1.65 -1.60
CA GLN A 66 7.44 0.99 -0.57
C GLN A 66 8.61 0.18 -1.18
N LYS A 67 8.41 -0.42 -2.37
CA LYS A 67 9.49 -1.07 -3.11
C LYS A 67 10.64 -0.11 -3.46
N ASP A 68 10.34 1.15 -3.79
CA ASP A 68 11.38 2.13 -4.13
C ASP A 68 12.20 2.48 -2.88
N ILE A 69 11.55 2.54 -1.70
CA ILE A 69 12.22 2.74 -0.41
C ILE A 69 13.09 1.52 -0.04
N ALA A 70 12.58 0.30 -0.19
CA ALA A 70 13.35 -0.91 0.08
C ALA A 70 14.62 -1.00 -0.80
N VAL A 71 14.50 -0.69 -2.09
CA VAL A 71 15.65 -0.66 -3.03
C VAL A 71 16.65 0.43 -2.61
N PHE A 72 16.15 1.62 -2.28
CA PHE A 72 16.98 2.70 -1.77
C PHE A 72 17.74 2.29 -0.51
N THR A 73 17.04 1.73 0.48
CA THR A 73 17.64 1.30 1.75
C THR A 73 18.71 0.24 1.53
N ARG A 74 18.45 -0.75 0.65
CA ARG A 74 19.44 -1.79 0.28
C ARG A 74 20.67 -1.18 -0.39
N GLN A 75 20.50 -0.25 -1.32
CA GLN A 75 21.61 0.41 -1.98
C GLN A 75 22.42 1.24 -1.01
N LEU A 76 21.75 2.01 -0.12
CA LEU A 76 22.40 2.79 0.90
C LEU A 76 23.21 1.90 1.86
N ALA A 77 22.59 0.83 2.39
CA ALA A 77 23.25 -0.13 3.26
C ALA A 77 24.49 -0.75 2.58
N THR A 78 24.38 -1.16 1.32
CA THR A 78 25.50 -1.75 0.58
C THR A 78 26.65 -0.77 0.38
N MET A 79 26.34 0.49 0.08
CA MET A 79 27.37 1.54 -0.08
C MET A 79 28.05 1.87 1.25
N MET A 80 27.28 2.00 2.33
CA MET A 80 27.82 2.23 3.67
C MET A 80 28.74 1.07 4.08
N LYS A 81 28.34 -0.17 3.82
CA LYS A 81 29.16 -1.38 4.06
C LYS A 81 30.44 -1.41 3.24
N ALA A 82 30.43 -0.80 2.05
CA ALA A 82 31.62 -0.62 1.23
C ALA A 82 32.51 0.58 1.68
N GLY A 83 32.14 1.27 2.77
CA GLY A 83 32.88 2.43 3.28
C GLY A 83 32.61 3.74 2.52
N VAL A 84 31.58 3.80 1.69
CA VAL A 84 31.21 5.05 0.99
C VAL A 84 30.59 6.02 1.99
N PRO A 85 31.07 7.29 2.07
CA PRO A 85 30.48 8.28 2.96
C PRO A 85 29.00 8.51 2.69
N LEU A 86 28.19 8.73 3.75
CA LEU A 86 26.74 8.83 3.72
C LEU A 86 26.22 9.82 2.65
N LEU A 87 26.76 11.04 2.61
CA LEU A 87 26.35 12.07 1.65
C LEU A 87 26.64 11.67 0.19
N GLN A 88 27.76 11.00 -0.03
CA GLN A 88 28.13 10.49 -1.34
C GLN A 88 27.22 9.33 -1.76
N ALA A 89 26.88 8.44 -0.83
CA ALA A 89 25.93 7.35 -1.08
C ALA A 89 24.55 7.89 -1.48
N PHE A 90 24.04 8.91 -0.79
CA PHE A 90 22.80 9.60 -1.18
C PHE A 90 22.85 10.17 -2.59
N ASP A 91 23.98 10.79 -2.97
CA ASP A 91 24.15 11.37 -4.32
C ASP A 91 24.15 10.30 -5.40
N ILE A 92 24.86 9.19 -5.19
CA ILE A 92 24.93 8.07 -6.14
C ILE A 92 23.55 7.44 -6.32
N VAL A 93 22.85 7.11 -5.23
CA VAL A 93 21.52 6.49 -5.27
C VAL A 93 20.49 7.44 -5.86
N GLY A 94 20.56 8.73 -5.51
CA GLY A 94 19.67 9.76 -6.04
C GLY A 94 19.79 9.93 -7.55
N ARG A 95 21.00 9.93 -8.10
CA ARG A 95 21.27 10.00 -9.54
C ARG A 95 20.88 8.71 -10.26
N GLY A 96 21.03 7.56 -9.60
CA GLY A 96 20.68 6.24 -10.16
C GLY A 96 19.16 5.98 -10.18
N SER A 97 18.36 6.78 -9.49
CA SER A 97 16.91 6.56 -9.41
C SER A 97 16.19 6.96 -10.70
N THR A 98 15.38 6.06 -11.24
CA THR A 98 14.52 6.34 -12.43
C THR A 98 13.26 7.15 -12.06
N ASN A 99 12.94 7.29 -10.77
CA ASN A 99 11.77 8.01 -10.28
C ASN A 99 12.16 9.43 -9.85
N ALA A 100 11.78 10.42 -10.64
CA ALA A 100 12.09 11.84 -10.36
C ALA A 100 11.59 12.34 -8.98
N ARG A 101 10.51 11.76 -8.42
CA ARG A 101 10.07 12.08 -7.05
C ARG A 101 11.02 11.50 -6.01
N MET A 102 11.54 10.30 -6.25
CA MET A 102 12.54 9.68 -5.38
C MET A 102 13.84 10.47 -5.39
N THR A 103 14.34 10.84 -6.56
CA THR A 103 15.53 11.69 -6.69
C THR A 103 15.39 13.00 -5.90
N ARG A 104 14.21 13.64 -5.98
CA ARG A 104 13.94 14.87 -5.22
C ARG A 104 13.94 14.62 -3.72
N LEU A 105 13.22 13.58 -3.25
CA LEU A 105 13.17 13.20 -1.84
C LEU A 105 14.59 12.99 -1.28
N LEU A 106 15.41 12.22 -2.00
CA LEU A 106 16.79 11.95 -1.58
C LEU A 106 17.67 13.20 -1.60
N THR A 107 17.44 14.13 -2.55
CA THR A 107 18.15 15.41 -2.60
C THR A 107 17.77 16.28 -1.42
N GLU A 108 16.49 16.35 -1.02
CA GLU A 108 16.01 17.11 0.13
C GLU A 108 16.63 16.56 1.44
N ILE A 109 16.59 15.23 1.63
CA ILE A 109 17.19 14.58 2.80
C ILE A 109 18.71 14.81 2.84
N ARG A 110 19.40 14.65 1.71
CA ARG A 110 20.83 14.92 1.62
C ARG A 110 21.19 16.36 2.02
N GLN A 111 20.44 17.35 1.54
CA GLN A 111 20.64 18.76 1.89
C GLN A 111 20.43 19.01 3.38
N ASP A 112 19.40 18.43 3.98
CA ASP A 112 19.17 18.53 5.42
C ASP A 112 20.36 17.97 6.23
N VAL A 113 20.88 16.81 5.84
CA VAL A 113 22.04 16.19 6.50
C VAL A 113 23.31 17.00 6.26
N GLU A 114 23.51 17.54 5.05
CA GLU A 114 24.66 18.41 4.71
C GLU A 114 24.67 19.71 5.53
N THR A 115 23.49 20.21 5.94
CA THR A 115 23.36 21.39 6.82
C THR A 115 23.47 21.05 8.29
N GLY A 116 23.77 19.80 8.67
CA GLY A 116 24.04 19.38 10.05
C GLY A 116 22.82 18.77 10.77
N THR A 117 21.70 18.55 10.09
CA THR A 117 20.58 17.80 10.65
C THR A 117 20.93 16.30 10.70
N SER A 118 20.60 15.60 11.80
CA SER A 118 20.78 14.14 11.85
C SER A 118 19.97 13.44 10.76
N LEU A 119 20.45 12.31 10.27
CA LEU A 119 19.74 11.54 9.22
C LEU A 119 18.33 11.14 9.69
N SER A 120 18.21 10.66 10.93
CA SER A 120 16.93 10.30 11.55
C SER A 120 15.94 11.48 11.57
N ALA A 121 16.40 12.68 11.95
CA ALA A 121 15.57 13.88 11.96
C ALA A 121 15.20 14.34 10.55
N ALA A 122 16.09 14.22 9.57
CA ALA A 122 15.80 14.51 8.17
C ALA A 122 14.75 13.57 7.60
N LEU A 123 14.84 12.26 7.90
CA LEU A 123 13.86 11.25 7.48
C LEU A 123 12.48 11.47 8.12
N ARG A 124 12.41 11.87 9.40
CA ARG A 124 11.16 12.19 10.12
C ARG A 124 10.35 13.32 9.48
N LYS A 125 10.98 14.19 8.69
CA LYS A 125 10.26 15.22 7.91
C LYS A 125 9.38 14.63 6.81
N HIS A 126 9.59 13.34 6.46
CA HIS A 126 8.91 12.65 5.37
C HIS A 126 8.12 11.41 5.84
N PRO A 127 7.12 11.56 6.74
CA PRO A 127 6.43 10.44 7.39
C PRO A 127 5.60 9.57 6.43
N LEU A 128 5.32 10.07 5.22
CA LEU A 128 4.65 9.28 4.16
C LEU A 128 5.52 8.15 3.60
N TYR A 129 6.83 8.24 3.76
CA TYR A 129 7.81 7.30 3.20
C TYR A 129 8.60 6.56 4.27
N PHE A 130 8.88 7.22 5.39
CA PHE A 130 9.67 6.68 6.49
C PHE A 130 8.83 6.68 7.77
N ASN A 131 8.47 5.48 8.22
CA ASN A 131 7.69 5.30 9.45
C ASN A 131 8.57 5.45 10.72
N SER A 132 7.94 5.38 11.90
CA SER A 132 8.64 5.48 13.18
C SER A 132 9.73 4.42 13.35
N LEU A 133 9.46 3.17 12.96
CA LEU A 133 10.43 2.09 12.97
C LEU A 133 11.70 2.45 12.19
N TYR A 134 11.53 2.94 10.95
CA TYR A 134 12.65 3.34 10.10
C TYR A 134 13.49 4.43 10.76
N CYS A 135 12.82 5.48 11.23
CA CYS A 135 13.51 6.61 11.85
C CYS A 135 14.20 6.25 13.18
N ASN A 136 13.58 5.41 14.01
CA ASN A 136 14.12 5.01 15.30
C ASN A 136 15.34 4.09 15.14
N LEU A 137 15.32 3.17 14.15
CA LEU A 137 16.49 2.34 13.83
C LEU A 137 17.66 3.18 13.31
N VAL A 138 17.39 4.17 12.45
CA VAL A 138 18.44 5.09 11.98
C VAL A 138 18.98 5.92 13.13
N GLU A 139 18.14 6.42 14.02
CA GLU A 139 18.55 7.19 15.21
C GLU A 139 19.45 6.38 16.15
N ALA A 140 19.05 5.12 16.43
CA ALA A 140 19.87 4.21 17.23
C ALA A 140 21.22 3.95 16.55
N GLY A 141 21.24 3.82 15.22
CA GLY A 141 22.47 3.66 14.45
C GLY A 141 23.39 4.86 14.46
N GLU A 142 22.82 6.08 14.39
CA GLU A 142 23.56 7.33 14.48
C GLU A 142 24.16 7.50 15.89
N ALA A 143 23.33 7.29 16.92
CA ALA A 143 23.77 7.44 18.32
C ALA A 143 24.82 6.41 18.72
N GLY A 144 24.70 5.16 18.24
CA GLY A 144 25.63 4.08 18.55
C GLY A 144 26.85 4.00 17.63
N GLY A 145 26.91 4.80 16.55
CA GLY A 145 27.98 4.71 15.54
C GLY A 145 27.96 3.42 14.72
N ILE A 146 26.83 2.70 14.70
CA ILE A 146 26.62 1.41 14.03
C ILE A 146 25.60 1.51 12.88
N LEU A 147 25.51 2.68 12.25
CA LEU A 147 24.52 2.99 11.23
C LEU A 147 24.54 1.98 10.07
N GLU A 148 25.74 1.51 9.67
CA GLU A 148 25.90 0.49 8.63
C GLU A 148 25.15 -0.80 8.97
N ALA A 149 25.38 -1.35 10.16
CA ALA A 149 24.75 -2.59 10.60
C ALA A 149 23.22 -2.45 10.70
N LEU A 150 22.72 -1.31 11.17
CA LEU A 150 21.30 -1.06 11.29
C LEU A 150 20.62 -0.80 9.94
N LEU A 151 21.29 -0.14 9.00
CA LEU A 151 20.80 -0.01 7.63
C LEU A 151 20.70 -1.36 6.91
N GLU A 152 21.63 -2.29 7.16
CA GLU A 152 21.55 -3.66 6.62
C GLU A 152 20.31 -4.39 7.17
N ARG A 153 20.07 -4.33 8.48
CA ARG A 153 18.86 -4.90 9.10
C ARG A 153 17.58 -4.26 8.58
N LEU A 154 17.59 -2.94 8.44
CA LEU A 154 16.46 -2.19 7.92
C LEU A 154 16.17 -2.52 6.46
N ALA A 155 17.20 -2.69 5.63
CA ALA A 155 17.06 -3.14 4.25
C ALA A 155 16.42 -4.52 4.18
N LEU A 156 16.87 -5.46 5.01
CA LEU A 156 16.28 -6.80 5.11
C LEU A 156 14.81 -6.76 5.54
N TYR A 157 14.49 -5.93 6.53
CA TYR A 157 13.12 -5.72 7.00
C TYR A 157 12.20 -5.17 5.89
N GLU A 158 12.64 -4.12 5.20
CA GLU A 158 11.85 -3.53 4.10
C GLU A 158 11.65 -4.50 2.95
N GLU A 159 12.69 -5.27 2.58
CA GLU A 159 12.60 -6.30 1.54
C GLU A 159 11.61 -7.39 1.90
N LYS A 160 11.68 -7.94 3.13
CA LYS A 160 10.75 -8.96 3.63
C LYS A 160 9.31 -8.43 3.67
N THR A 161 9.10 -7.20 4.13
CA THR A 161 7.80 -6.55 4.16
C THR A 161 7.21 -6.39 2.75
N VAL A 162 8.03 -5.94 1.79
CA VAL A 162 7.62 -5.81 0.37
C VAL A 162 7.34 -7.18 -0.25
N GLN A 163 8.16 -8.19 0.03
CA GLN A 163 7.95 -9.56 -0.46
C GLN A 163 6.62 -10.12 0.03
N LEU A 164 6.35 -10.06 1.34
CA LEU A 164 5.11 -10.54 1.95
C LEU A 164 3.89 -9.86 1.32
N LYS A 165 3.92 -8.54 1.21
CA LYS A 165 2.85 -7.76 0.58
C LYS A 165 2.63 -8.12 -0.88
N ASN A 166 3.70 -8.32 -1.64
CA ASN A 166 3.61 -8.70 -3.04
C ASN A 166 3.07 -10.12 -3.22
N LYS A 167 3.46 -11.07 -2.36
CA LYS A 167 2.94 -12.44 -2.38
C LYS A 167 1.42 -12.47 -2.19
N ILE A 168 0.92 -11.80 -1.14
CA ILE A 168 -0.52 -11.68 -0.88
C ILE A 168 -1.24 -11.01 -2.07
N LYS A 169 -0.68 -9.91 -2.58
CA LYS A 169 -1.28 -9.19 -3.71
C LYS A 169 -1.33 -10.04 -4.98
N SER A 170 -0.25 -10.75 -5.30
CA SER A 170 -0.18 -11.59 -6.50
C SER A 170 -1.18 -12.74 -6.47
N ALA A 171 -1.40 -13.35 -5.30
CA ALA A 171 -2.40 -14.39 -5.13
C ALA A 171 -3.84 -13.92 -5.39
N LEU A 172 -4.12 -12.64 -5.10
CA LEU A 172 -5.45 -12.06 -5.29
C LEU A 172 -5.70 -11.56 -6.72
N ILE A 173 -4.67 -11.41 -7.56
CA ILE A 173 -4.84 -10.90 -8.93
C ILE A 173 -5.69 -11.83 -9.77
N TYR A 174 -5.42 -13.13 -9.76
CA TYR A 174 -6.16 -14.11 -10.55
C TYR A 174 -7.66 -14.19 -10.17
N PRO A 175 -8.04 -14.38 -8.89
CA PRO A 175 -9.44 -14.37 -8.47
C PRO A 175 -10.16 -13.08 -8.86
N VAL A 176 -9.54 -11.93 -8.64
CA VAL A 176 -10.13 -10.62 -8.98
C VAL A 176 -10.32 -10.49 -10.50
N ALA A 177 -9.34 -10.91 -11.31
CA ALA A 177 -9.44 -10.85 -12.76
C ALA A 177 -10.59 -11.71 -13.27
N VAL A 178 -10.72 -12.95 -12.77
CA VAL A 178 -11.82 -13.86 -13.17
C VAL A 178 -13.17 -13.30 -12.74
N MET A 179 -13.30 -12.75 -11.53
CA MET A 179 -14.55 -12.12 -11.06
C MET A 179 -14.94 -10.91 -11.93
N VAL A 180 -13.96 -10.10 -12.34
CA VAL A 180 -14.21 -8.97 -13.26
C VAL A 180 -14.71 -9.46 -14.62
N VAL A 181 -14.07 -10.47 -15.21
CA VAL A 181 -14.50 -11.06 -16.48
C VAL A 181 -15.91 -11.65 -16.35
N ALA A 182 -16.17 -12.39 -15.28
CA ALA A 182 -17.48 -12.95 -14.99
C ALA A 182 -18.57 -11.88 -14.90
N PHE A 183 -18.27 -10.80 -14.18
CA PHE A 183 -19.18 -9.66 -14.04
C PHE A 183 -19.47 -9.00 -15.39
N VAL A 184 -18.45 -8.81 -16.24
CA VAL A 184 -18.62 -8.28 -17.60
C VAL A 184 -19.49 -9.19 -18.44
N VAL A 185 -19.25 -10.50 -18.43
CA VAL A 185 -20.04 -11.48 -19.18
C VAL A 185 -21.49 -11.47 -18.71
N LEU A 186 -21.75 -11.52 -17.40
CA LEU A 186 -23.09 -11.43 -16.84
C LEU A 186 -23.79 -10.13 -17.23
N THR A 187 -23.07 -9.01 -17.22
CA THR A 187 -23.61 -7.70 -17.64
C THR A 187 -24.05 -7.75 -19.11
N VAL A 188 -23.22 -8.31 -19.98
CA VAL A 188 -23.57 -8.45 -21.42
C VAL A 188 -24.80 -9.35 -21.59
N ILE A 189 -24.87 -10.47 -20.88
CA ILE A 189 -26.03 -11.37 -20.94
C ILE A 189 -27.31 -10.64 -20.47
N MET A 190 -27.25 -9.92 -19.35
CA MET A 190 -28.40 -9.20 -18.79
C MET A 190 -28.89 -8.05 -19.69
N LEU A 191 -27.96 -7.31 -20.32
CA LEU A 191 -28.30 -6.15 -21.14
C LEU A 191 -28.74 -6.47 -22.57
N PHE A 192 -28.22 -7.55 -23.16
CA PHE A 192 -28.41 -7.83 -24.57
C PHE A 192 -29.08 -9.18 -24.85
N VAL A 193 -28.64 -10.26 -24.20
CA VAL A 193 -29.07 -11.61 -24.51
C VAL A 193 -30.50 -11.85 -23.98
N ILE A 194 -30.74 -11.59 -22.71
CA ILE A 194 -32.05 -11.85 -22.10
C ILE A 194 -33.16 -10.99 -22.71
N PRO A 195 -32.98 -9.67 -22.98
CA PRO A 195 -34.02 -8.89 -23.70
C PRO A 195 -34.35 -9.43 -25.08
N ALA A 196 -33.34 -9.88 -25.86
CA ALA A 196 -33.58 -10.47 -27.17
C ALA A 196 -34.44 -11.76 -27.08
N PHE A 197 -34.13 -12.62 -26.10
CA PHE A 197 -34.96 -13.82 -25.84
C PHE A 197 -36.39 -13.46 -25.37
N LYS A 198 -36.55 -12.42 -24.55
CA LYS A 198 -37.89 -11.94 -24.14
C LYS A 198 -38.74 -11.55 -25.33
N GLU A 199 -38.20 -10.82 -26.33
CA GLU A 199 -38.89 -10.45 -27.55
C GLU A 199 -39.33 -11.70 -28.33
N VAL A 200 -38.45 -12.68 -28.47
CA VAL A 200 -38.78 -13.98 -29.12
C VAL A 200 -39.92 -14.69 -28.38
N PHE A 201 -39.83 -14.82 -27.06
CA PHE A 201 -40.88 -15.54 -26.29
C PHE A 201 -42.21 -14.81 -26.29
N SER A 202 -42.23 -13.49 -26.28
CA SER A 202 -43.46 -12.70 -26.36
C SER A 202 -44.20 -12.92 -27.67
N SER A 203 -43.51 -13.21 -28.76
CA SER A 203 -44.12 -13.49 -30.08
C SER A 203 -44.82 -14.84 -30.14
N PHE A 204 -44.46 -15.79 -29.26
CA PHE A 204 -45.10 -17.13 -29.22
C PHE A 204 -46.36 -17.18 -28.33
N GLY A 205 -46.67 -16.14 -27.55
CA GLY A 205 -47.92 -16.05 -26.77
C GLY A 205 -48.09 -17.08 -25.65
N ALA A 206 -47.04 -17.80 -25.27
CA ALA A 206 -47.10 -18.85 -24.26
C ALA A 206 -46.77 -18.33 -22.85
N ASP A 207 -47.38 -18.92 -21.82
CA ASP A 207 -47.08 -18.65 -20.44
C ASP A 207 -45.64 -19.07 -20.07
N LEU A 208 -44.82 -18.13 -19.66
CA LEU A 208 -43.41 -18.35 -19.29
C LEU A 208 -43.29 -19.02 -17.93
N PRO A 209 -42.37 -19.99 -17.77
CA PRO A 209 -42.07 -20.58 -16.45
C PRO A 209 -41.57 -19.54 -15.43
N ALA A 210 -41.86 -19.78 -14.14
CA ALA A 210 -41.45 -18.87 -13.06
C ALA A 210 -39.94 -18.56 -13.03
N PRO A 211 -39.01 -19.51 -13.24
CA PRO A 211 -37.56 -19.19 -13.30
C PRO A 211 -37.19 -18.23 -14.43
N THR A 212 -37.84 -18.38 -15.60
CA THR A 212 -37.65 -17.49 -16.76
C THR A 212 -38.15 -16.09 -16.47
N LEU A 213 -39.35 -15.96 -15.89
CA LEU A 213 -39.90 -14.67 -15.46
C LEU A 213 -38.99 -13.96 -14.46
N PHE A 214 -38.41 -14.70 -13.50
CA PHE A 214 -37.47 -14.14 -12.55
C PHE A 214 -36.21 -13.56 -13.22
N VAL A 215 -35.61 -14.31 -14.15
CA VAL A 215 -34.42 -13.87 -14.88
C VAL A 215 -34.72 -12.67 -15.77
N ILE A 216 -35.90 -12.65 -16.45
CA ILE A 216 -36.37 -11.52 -17.26
C ILE A 216 -36.56 -10.26 -16.36
N ALA A 217 -37.26 -10.41 -15.24
CA ALA A 217 -37.48 -9.29 -14.32
C ALA A 217 -36.15 -8.70 -13.78
N LEU A 218 -35.17 -9.58 -13.47
CA LEU A 218 -33.85 -9.17 -13.06
C LEU A 218 -33.11 -8.42 -14.18
N SER A 219 -33.24 -8.89 -15.42
CA SER A 219 -32.66 -8.23 -16.59
C SER A 219 -33.30 -6.86 -16.85
N GLU A 220 -34.63 -6.74 -16.76
CA GLU A 220 -35.34 -5.47 -16.92
C GLU A 220 -34.92 -4.44 -15.85
N PHE A 221 -34.78 -4.88 -14.62
CA PHE A 221 -34.23 -4.06 -13.55
C PHE A 221 -32.80 -3.59 -13.91
N PHE A 222 -31.97 -4.50 -14.42
CA PHE A 222 -30.60 -4.19 -14.80
C PHE A 222 -30.55 -3.22 -16.00
N VAL A 223 -31.38 -3.41 -17.03
CA VAL A 223 -31.51 -2.52 -18.21
C VAL A 223 -31.99 -1.14 -17.80
N SER A 224 -32.98 -1.06 -16.89
CA SER A 224 -33.56 0.22 -16.47
C SER A 224 -32.63 1.02 -15.57
N TYR A 225 -31.82 0.36 -14.74
CA TYR A 225 -31.02 0.99 -13.69
C TYR A 225 -29.51 0.77 -13.81
N TRP A 226 -28.99 0.30 -14.95
CA TRP A 226 -27.57 0.01 -15.11
C TRP A 226 -26.67 1.20 -14.75
N TYR A 227 -27.05 2.41 -15.19
CA TYR A 227 -26.28 3.65 -14.90
C TYR A 227 -26.27 3.99 -13.41
N LEU A 228 -27.37 3.69 -12.70
CA LEU A 228 -27.46 3.90 -11.26
C LEU A 228 -26.65 2.82 -10.51
N ILE A 229 -26.73 1.56 -10.94
CA ILE A 229 -25.95 0.44 -10.38
C ILE A 229 -24.45 0.73 -10.49
N PHE A 230 -23.97 1.09 -11.69
CA PHE A 230 -22.56 1.45 -11.87
C PHE A 230 -22.18 2.75 -11.14
N GLY A 231 -23.06 3.75 -11.12
CA GLY A 231 -22.86 4.97 -10.38
C GLY A 231 -22.70 4.74 -8.87
N VAL A 232 -23.55 3.89 -8.28
CA VAL A 232 -23.47 3.52 -6.86
C VAL A 232 -22.23 2.66 -6.58
N LEU A 233 -21.91 1.70 -7.46
CA LEU A 233 -20.69 0.87 -7.30
C LEU A 233 -19.41 1.70 -7.34
N ILE A 234 -19.27 2.60 -8.31
CA ILE A 234 -18.07 3.42 -8.47
C ILE A 234 -18.04 4.53 -7.41
N GLY A 235 -19.15 5.29 -7.28
CA GLY A 235 -19.24 6.40 -6.33
C GLY A 235 -19.23 5.94 -4.88
N GLY A 236 -19.99 4.89 -4.56
CA GLY A 236 -20.02 4.26 -3.23
C GLY A 236 -18.67 3.65 -2.88
N GLY A 237 -18.03 2.96 -3.83
CA GLY A 237 -16.69 2.42 -3.66
C GLY A 237 -15.66 3.52 -3.39
N TYR A 238 -15.68 4.60 -4.15
CA TYR A 238 -14.80 5.75 -3.94
C TYR A 238 -15.04 6.41 -2.56
N PHE A 239 -16.31 6.64 -2.21
CA PHE A 239 -16.68 7.24 -0.92
C PHE A 239 -16.29 6.33 0.26
N PHE A 240 -16.51 5.01 0.11
CA PHE A 240 -16.12 4.02 1.11
C PHE A 240 -14.59 4.00 1.32
N PHE A 241 -13.80 3.97 0.24
CA PHE A 241 -12.34 3.99 0.31
C PHE A 241 -11.80 5.28 0.93
N GLU A 242 -12.39 6.43 0.58
CA GLU A 242 -11.99 7.72 1.14
C GLU A 242 -12.37 7.83 2.62
N SER A 243 -13.57 7.36 3.00
CA SER A 243 -14.03 7.32 4.40
C SER A 243 -13.17 6.35 5.23
N TRP A 244 -12.82 5.19 4.67
CA TRP A 244 -11.92 4.24 5.33
C TRP A 244 -10.55 4.86 5.59
N ARG A 245 -9.99 5.58 4.63
CA ARG A 245 -8.70 6.28 4.80
C ARG A 245 -8.72 7.36 5.87
N ARG A 246 -9.85 8.04 6.07
CA ARG A 246 -9.96 9.21 6.96
C ARG A 246 -10.44 8.88 8.37
N SER A 247 -11.18 7.81 8.55
CA SER A 247 -11.83 7.48 9.83
C SER A 247 -11.13 6.32 10.54
N GLU A 248 -10.45 6.61 11.65
CA GLU A 248 -9.84 5.58 12.50
C GLU A 248 -10.86 4.59 13.04
N ARG A 249 -12.08 5.04 13.38
CA ARG A 249 -13.16 4.16 13.84
C ARG A 249 -13.59 3.15 12.78
N LEU A 250 -13.63 3.59 11.51
CA LEU A 250 -13.98 2.71 10.40
C LEU A 250 -12.85 1.72 10.11
N GLN A 251 -11.59 2.16 10.22
CA GLN A 251 -10.42 1.28 10.13
C GLN A 251 -10.46 0.21 11.22
N ASP A 252 -10.67 0.60 12.47
CA ASP A 252 -10.79 -0.32 13.61
C ASP A 252 -11.93 -1.34 13.43
N PHE A 253 -13.07 -0.91 12.90
CA PHE A 253 -14.20 -1.80 12.63
C PHE A 253 -13.87 -2.78 11.50
N MET A 254 -13.34 -2.27 10.40
CA MET A 254 -12.97 -3.11 9.24
C MET A 254 -11.87 -4.11 9.57
N ASP A 255 -10.86 -3.71 10.33
CA ASP A 255 -9.78 -4.59 10.78
C ASP A 255 -10.31 -5.76 11.64
N ARG A 256 -11.29 -5.50 12.50
CA ARG A 256 -11.95 -6.57 13.29
C ARG A 256 -12.79 -7.49 12.42
N VAL A 257 -13.53 -6.93 11.45
CA VAL A 257 -14.36 -7.73 10.53
C VAL A 257 -13.48 -8.58 9.63
N LEU A 258 -12.41 -8.02 9.09
CA LEU A 258 -11.47 -8.73 8.22
C LEU A 258 -10.83 -9.95 8.90
N LEU A 259 -10.51 -9.85 10.20
CA LEU A 259 -9.97 -10.98 10.96
C LEU A 259 -11.01 -12.11 11.17
N LYS A 260 -12.32 -11.83 11.07
CA LYS A 260 -13.39 -12.81 11.24
C LYS A 260 -13.83 -13.50 9.96
N ILE A 261 -13.41 -13.00 8.79
CA ILE A 261 -13.77 -13.60 7.50
C ILE A 261 -13.10 -14.98 7.41
N PRO A 262 -13.85 -16.06 7.12
CA PRO A 262 -13.25 -17.38 6.95
C PRO A 262 -12.19 -17.35 5.84
N VAL A 263 -11.12 -18.10 6.02
CA VAL A 263 -9.94 -18.20 5.14
C VAL A 263 -9.09 -16.93 5.12
N PHE A 264 -9.65 -15.78 4.74
CA PHE A 264 -8.91 -14.49 4.67
C PHE A 264 -8.51 -13.96 6.04
N GLY A 265 -9.37 -14.13 7.06
CA GLY A 265 -9.05 -13.67 8.42
C GLY A 265 -7.84 -14.38 9.00
N ASN A 266 -7.73 -15.70 8.77
CA ASN A 266 -6.55 -16.45 9.20
C ASN A 266 -5.27 -16.02 8.48
N LEU A 267 -5.34 -15.76 7.16
CA LEU A 267 -4.23 -15.23 6.38
C LEU A 267 -3.77 -13.86 6.91
N ILE A 268 -4.71 -12.93 7.13
CA ILE A 268 -4.43 -11.60 7.66
C ILE A 268 -3.83 -11.70 9.06
N ASN A 269 -4.38 -12.55 9.91
CA ASN A 269 -3.89 -12.77 11.27
C ASN A 269 -2.42 -13.22 11.27
N LYS A 270 -2.09 -14.27 10.50
CA LYS A 270 -0.71 -14.75 10.36
C LYS A 270 0.24 -13.70 9.77
N ALA A 271 -0.22 -12.94 8.77
CA ALA A 271 0.56 -11.85 8.19
C ALA A 271 0.84 -10.70 9.18
N VAL A 272 -0.13 -10.38 10.05
CA VAL A 272 0.05 -9.37 11.11
C VAL A 272 1.03 -9.88 12.16
N ILE A 273 0.90 -11.14 12.59
CA ILE A 273 1.82 -11.76 13.55
C ILE A 273 3.24 -11.80 12.99
N ALA A 274 3.43 -12.26 11.75
CA ALA A 274 4.73 -12.28 11.08
C ALA A 274 5.39 -10.89 11.09
N ARG A 275 4.62 -9.86 10.75
CA ARG A 275 5.09 -8.48 10.74
C ARG A 275 5.41 -7.97 12.14
N TRP A 276 4.54 -8.23 13.11
CA TRP A 276 4.72 -7.83 14.51
C TRP A 276 5.99 -8.44 15.09
N THR A 277 6.16 -9.77 14.97
CA THR A 277 7.34 -10.49 15.48
C THR A 277 8.61 -10.08 14.76
N ARG A 278 8.58 -9.90 13.44
CA ARG A 278 9.71 -9.41 12.64
C ARG A 278 10.13 -8.01 13.06
N THR A 279 9.16 -7.12 13.29
CA THR A 279 9.43 -5.75 13.71
C THR A 279 10.09 -5.71 15.08
N LEU A 280 9.52 -6.44 16.06
CA LEU A 280 10.06 -6.47 17.42
C LEU A 280 11.45 -7.12 17.46
N SER A 281 11.64 -8.25 16.76
CA SER A 281 12.95 -8.89 16.60
C SER A 281 14.00 -7.91 16.04
N THR A 282 13.64 -7.17 14.99
CA THR A 282 14.55 -6.22 14.33
C THR A 282 14.95 -5.08 15.27
N MET A 283 13.98 -4.52 16.01
CA MET A 283 14.22 -3.42 16.97
C MET A 283 15.10 -3.90 18.13
N PHE A 284 14.77 -5.06 18.69
CA PHE A 284 15.52 -5.60 19.82
C PHE A 284 16.96 -5.97 19.42
N ALA A 285 17.14 -6.59 18.25
CA ALA A 285 18.46 -6.85 17.68
C ALA A 285 19.26 -5.59 17.39
N ALA A 286 18.61 -4.44 17.23
CA ALA A 286 19.25 -3.13 17.08
C ALA A 286 19.63 -2.47 18.42
N GLY A 287 19.33 -3.13 19.55
CA GLY A 287 19.57 -2.60 20.89
C GLY A 287 18.57 -1.53 21.35
N VAL A 288 17.44 -1.41 20.66
CA VAL A 288 16.39 -0.45 21.07
C VAL A 288 15.71 -0.99 22.33
N PRO A 289 15.53 -0.16 23.38
CA PRO A 289 14.83 -0.56 24.59
C PRO A 289 13.42 -1.10 24.30
N LEU A 290 13.00 -2.15 25.01
CA LEU A 290 11.76 -2.89 24.73
C LEU A 290 10.52 -1.98 24.69
N VAL A 291 10.39 -1.04 25.61
CA VAL A 291 9.24 -0.12 25.68
C VAL A 291 9.17 0.80 24.46
N GLU A 292 10.31 1.29 23.97
CA GLU A 292 10.38 2.12 22.75
C GLU A 292 10.15 1.28 21.49
N ALA A 293 10.66 0.04 21.48
CA ALA A 293 10.44 -0.89 20.39
C ALA A 293 8.93 -1.19 20.21
N LEU A 294 8.19 -1.40 21.32
CA LEU A 294 6.77 -1.67 21.31
C LEU A 294 5.93 -0.53 20.70
N ASP A 295 6.32 0.73 20.89
CA ASP A 295 5.67 1.88 20.23
C ASP A 295 5.75 1.76 18.70
N SER A 296 6.96 1.49 18.19
CA SER A 296 7.17 1.28 16.74
C SER A 296 6.44 0.06 16.20
N VAL A 297 6.42 -1.04 16.97
CA VAL A 297 5.77 -2.30 16.61
C VAL A 297 4.27 -2.13 16.49
N GLY A 298 3.63 -1.40 17.42
CA GLY A 298 2.21 -1.09 17.38
C GLY A 298 1.81 -0.37 16.09
N GLY A 299 2.58 0.64 15.69
CA GLY A 299 2.37 1.36 14.44
C GLY A 299 2.62 0.51 13.18
N ALA A 300 3.62 -0.37 13.22
CA ALA A 300 3.99 -1.23 12.10
C ALA A 300 3.09 -2.46 11.90
N ALA A 301 2.35 -2.89 12.94
CA ALA A 301 1.51 -4.09 12.89
C ALA A 301 0.47 -4.05 11.76
N GLY A 302 -0.04 -2.86 11.44
CA GLY A 302 -0.97 -2.66 10.31
C GLY A 302 -2.36 -3.26 10.55
N ASN A 303 -2.73 -3.48 11.81
CA ASN A 303 -4.05 -3.90 12.24
C ASN A 303 -4.37 -3.28 13.61
N ALA A 304 -5.55 -2.71 13.75
CA ALA A 304 -5.96 -1.98 14.95
C ALA A 304 -6.08 -2.87 16.19
N VAL A 305 -6.43 -4.15 16.05
CA VAL A 305 -6.52 -5.09 17.18
C VAL A 305 -5.13 -5.31 17.79
N TYR A 306 -4.15 -5.59 16.93
CA TYR A 306 -2.76 -5.79 17.36
C TYR A 306 -2.10 -4.50 17.83
N ARG A 307 -2.44 -3.35 17.25
CA ARG A 307 -1.97 -2.04 17.75
C ARG A 307 -2.42 -1.81 19.18
N LYS A 308 -3.71 -1.98 19.48
CA LYS A 308 -4.25 -1.81 20.84
C LYS A 308 -3.68 -2.83 21.84
N ALA A 309 -3.49 -4.06 21.40
CA ALA A 309 -2.82 -5.08 22.21
C ALA A 309 -1.38 -4.67 22.53
N THR A 310 -0.64 -4.15 21.54
CA THR A 310 0.74 -3.70 21.73
C THR A 310 0.82 -2.49 22.66
N GLU A 311 -0.10 -1.53 22.54
CA GLU A 311 -0.21 -0.40 23.48
C GLU A 311 -0.48 -0.85 24.92
N GLN A 312 -1.27 -1.90 25.10
CA GLN A 312 -1.48 -2.49 26.44
C GLN A 312 -0.19 -3.16 26.93
N ILE A 313 0.43 -4.00 26.12
CA ILE A 313 1.72 -4.64 26.45
C ILE A 313 2.77 -3.60 26.81
N GLN A 314 2.86 -2.51 26.08
CA GLN A 314 3.80 -1.43 26.37
C GLN A 314 3.58 -0.82 27.75
N ARG A 315 2.32 -0.55 28.13
CA ARG A 315 1.98 -0.06 29.46
C ARG A 315 2.35 -1.06 30.56
N ASP A 316 2.02 -2.33 30.36
CA ASP A 316 2.28 -3.38 31.35
C ASP A 316 3.79 -3.59 31.54
N VAL A 317 4.56 -3.63 30.45
CA VAL A 317 6.02 -3.74 30.48
C VAL A 317 6.66 -2.50 31.11
N SER A 318 6.15 -1.29 30.84
CA SER A 318 6.66 -0.04 31.45
C SER A 318 6.47 -0.02 32.97
N THR A 319 5.52 -0.77 33.51
CA THR A 319 5.31 -0.94 34.97
C THR A 319 6.07 -2.14 35.55
N GLY A 320 6.91 -2.81 34.74
CA GLY A 320 7.78 -3.91 35.19
C GLY A 320 7.21 -5.31 35.00
N SER A 321 6.08 -5.45 34.27
CA SER A 321 5.55 -6.77 33.92
C SER A 321 6.43 -7.43 32.85
N ALA A 322 6.55 -8.77 32.91
CA ALA A 322 7.23 -9.53 31.87
C ALA A 322 6.50 -9.41 30.52
N LEU A 323 7.26 -9.35 29.42
CA LEU A 323 6.71 -9.24 28.05
C LEU A 323 5.73 -10.38 27.76
N THR A 324 6.14 -11.62 28.04
CA THR A 324 5.33 -12.82 27.78
C THR A 324 4.00 -12.80 28.54
N THR A 325 4.02 -12.42 29.81
CA THR A 325 2.80 -12.30 30.66
C THR A 325 1.86 -11.24 30.07
N SER A 326 2.40 -10.08 29.72
CA SER A 326 1.64 -8.99 29.11
C SER A 326 1.03 -9.39 27.77
N MET A 327 1.77 -10.12 26.92
CA MET A 327 1.26 -10.66 25.66
C MET A 327 0.13 -11.66 25.88
N GLN A 328 0.27 -12.56 26.85
CA GLN A 328 -0.73 -13.58 27.18
C GLN A 328 -2.05 -12.94 27.61
N THR A 329 -2.00 -11.88 28.42
CA THR A 329 -3.19 -11.15 28.90
C THR A 329 -4.01 -10.55 27.76
N THR A 330 -3.40 -10.17 26.65
CA THR A 330 -4.12 -9.62 25.49
C THR A 330 -4.95 -10.65 24.72
N GLY A 331 -4.61 -11.94 24.82
CA GLY A 331 -5.31 -13.05 24.16
C GLY A 331 -5.26 -13.06 22.62
N VAL A 332 -4.46 -12.19 21.98
CA VAL A 332 -4.39 -12.11 20.51
C VAL A 332 -3.21 -12.88 19.90
N PHE A 333 -2.24 -13.28 20.71
CA PHE A 333 -1.05 -13.97 20.26
C PHE A 333 -1.18 -15.49 20.35
N PRO A 334 -0.79 -16.23 19.30
CA PRO A 334 -0.76 -17.69 19.32
C PRO A 334 0.25 -18.25 20.33
N THR A 335 -0.02 -19.45 20.81
CA THR A 335 0.81 -20.15 21.83
C THR A 335 2.29 -20.22 21.43
N MET A 336 2.58 -20.47 20.15
CA MET A 336 3.97 -20.53 19.65
C MET A 336 4.71 -19.21 19.86
N VAL A 337 4.06 -18.06 19.56
CA VAL A 337 4.70 -16.75 19.76
C VAL A 337 4.95 -16.49 21.24
N LEU A 338 4.00 -16.85 22.11
CA LEU A 338 4.16 -16.73 23.55
C LEU A 338 5.32 -17.59 24.07
N GLN A 339 5.42 -18.83 23.61
CA GLN A 339 6.52 -19.72 23.98
C GLN A 339 7.89 -19.20 23.51
N MET A 340 7.99 -18.74 22.26
CA MET A 340 9.22 -18.15 21.74
C MET A 340 9.60 -16.87 22.50
N SER A 341 8.62 -16.06 22.86
CA SER A 341 8.85 -14.87 23.68
C SER A 341 9.33 -15.22 25.09
N ALA A 342 8.75 -16.24 25.73
CA ALA A 342 9.17 -16.71 27.05
C ALA A 342 10.63 -17.19 27.04
N ILE A 343 10.95 -18.10 26.11
CA ILE A 343 12.32 -18.61 25.95
C ILE A 343 13.30 -17.46 25.67
N GLY A 344 12.92 -16.54 24.79
CA GLY A 344 13.75 -15.38 24.45
C GLY A 344 13.97 -14.43 25.62
N GLU A 345 12.93 -14.22 26.45
CA GLU A 345 12.99 -13.39 27.64
C GLU A 345 13.88 -14.01 28.74
N GLU A 346 13.72 -15.32 28.99
CA GLU A 346 14.52 -16.06 29.96
C GLU A 346 16.00 -16.22 29.55
N SER A 347 16.26 -16.44 28.26
CA SER A 347 17.63 -16.65 27.74
C SER A 347 18.36 -15.36 27.33
N GLY A 348 17.67 -14.21 27.36
CA GLY A 348 18.21 -12.94 26.85
C GLY A 348 18.39 -12.90 25.33
N SER A 349 17.76 -13.80 24.57
CA SER A 349 17.87 -13.94 23.11
C SER A 349 16.53 -13.67 22.41
N LEU A 350 15.81 -12.66 22.88
CA LEU A 350 14.46 -12.31 22.42
C LEU A 350 14.44 -11.98 20.90
N ASP A 351 15.48 -11.31 20.40
CA ASP A 351 15.65 -11.00 18.98
C ASP A 351 15.69 -12.28 18.13
N HIS A 352 16.45 -13.26 18.55
CA HIS A 352 16.59 -14.53 17.82
C HIS A 352 15.29 -15.33 17.85
N MET A 353 14.67 -15.48 19.03
CA MET A 353 13.45 -16.27 19.18
C MET A 353 12.27 -15.66 18.44
N LEU A 354 12.07 -14.35 18.53
CA LEU A 354 11.05 -13.64 17.76
C LEU A 354 11.35 -13.64 16.25
N GLY A 355 12.64 -13.63 15.87
CA GLY A 355 13.06 -13.79 14.49
C GLY A 355 12.64 -15.15 13.92
N LYS A 356 12.78 -16.24 14.70
CA LYS A 356 12.31 -17.58 14.32
C LYS A 356 10.78 -17.67 14.23
N ALA A 357 10.08 -17.04 15.19
CA ALA A 357 8.63 -16.94 15.10
C ALA A 357 8.19 -16.19 13.83
N ALA A 358 8.88 -15.09 13.47
CA ALA A 358 8.61 -14.35 12.24
C ALA A 358 8.81 -15.20 10.98
N GLU A 359 9.92 -15.93 10.88
CA GLU A 359 10.20 -16.84 9.77
C GLU A 359 9.09 -17.89 9.62
N PHE A 360 8.69 -18.53 10.71
CA PHE A 360 7.62 -19.52 10.72
C PHE A 360 6.30 -18.93 10.18
N TYR A 361 5.88 -17.76 10.67
CA TYR A 361 4.63 -17.13 10.21
C TYR A 361 4.72 -16.56 8.79
N GLU A 362 5.90 -16.14 8.33
CA GLU A 362 6.15 -15.79 6.94
C GLU A 362 5.94 -17.00 6.01
N ASP A 363 6.46 -18.17 6.40
CA ASP A 363 6.29 -19.42 5.66
C ASP A 363 4.83 -19.91 5.67
N GLU A 364 4.17 -19.82 6.82
CA GLU A 364 2.74 -20.13 6.98
C GLU A 364 1.85 -19.24 6.05
N VAL A 365 2.18 -17.96 5.94
CA VAL A 365 1.49 -17.06 5.00
C VAL A 365 1.75 -17.49 3.55
N ASP A 366 2.98 -17.89 3.22
CA ASP A 366 3.33 -18.38 1.89
C ASP A 366 2.54 -19.63 1.50
N GLU A 367 2.42 -20.59 2.41
CA GLU A 367 1.63 -21.81 2.20
C GLU A 367 0.15 -21.50 2.03
N MET A 368 -0.39 -20.64 2.89
CA MET A 368 -1.79 -20.21 2.77
C MET A 368 -2.09 -19.47 1.47
N VAL A 369 -1.18 -18.62 1.00
CA VAL A 369 -1.31 -17.90 -0.27
C VAL A 369 -1.33 -18.87 -1.45
N LYS A 370 -0.47 -19.90 -1.45
CA LYS A 370 -0.47 -20.96 -2.46
C LYS A 370 -1.77 -21.78 -2.40
N GLY A 371 -2.17 -22.19 -1.21
CA GLY A 371 -3.40 -22.95 -0.97
C GLY A 371 -4.64 -22.17 -1.37
N LEU A 372 -4.70 -20.88 -1.05
CA LEU A 372 -5.80 -20.00 -1.41
C LEU A 372 -5.98 -19.93 -2.94
N SER A 373 -4.89 -19.76 -3.68
CA SER A 373 -4.93 -19.70 -5.15
C SER A 373 -5.49 -20.97 -5.75
N SER A 374 -5.11 -22.14 -5.24
CA SER A 374 -5.58 -23.44 -5.74
C SER A 374 -7.04 -23.74 -5.37
N LEU A 375 -7.53 -23.27 -4.19
CA LEU A 375 -8.91 -23.48 -3.77
C LEU A 375 -9.90 -22.51 -4.43
N MET A 376 -9.44 -21.31 -4.80
CA MET A 376 -10.29 -20.31 -5.45
C MET A 376 -10.76 -20.74 -6.83
N GLU A 377 -9.98 -21.52 -7.57
CA GLU A 377 -10.33 -21.96 -8.92
C GLU A 377 -11.59 -22.84 -8.95
N PRO A 378 -11.68 -23.98 -8.20
CA PRO A 378 -12.90 -24.76 -8.10
C PRO A 378 -14.11 -23.95 -7.61
N PHE A 379 -13.89 -23.07 -6.62
CA PHE A 379 -14.97 -22.25 -6.07
C PHE A 379 -15.55 -21.28 -7.10
N ILE A 380 -14.70 -20.64 -7.89
CA ILE A 380 -15.12 -19.73 -8.97
C ILE A 380 -15.87 -20.53 -10.06
N ILE A 381 -15.36 -21.70 -10.44
CA ILE A 381 -16.01 -22.55 -11.45
C ILE A 381 -17.43 -22.96 -11.01
N VAL A 382 -17.60 -23.35 -9.74
CA VAL A 382 -18.91 -23.70 -9.19
C VAL A 382 -19.85 -22.49 -9.20
N ILE A 383 -19.43 -21.34 -8.75
CA ILE A 383 -20.25 -20.11 -8.74
C ILE A 383 -20.67 -19.76 -10.17
N LEU A 384 -19.72 -19.72 -11.10
CA LEU A 384 -20.01 -19.39 -12.50
C LEU A 384 -20.90 -20.45 -13.16
N GLY A 385 -20.66 -21.72 -12.88
CA GLY A 385 -21.48 -22.83 -13.37
C GLY A 385 -22.92 -22.71 -12.90
N VAL A 386 -23.16 -22.40 -11.64
CA VAL A 386 -24.51 -22.19 -11.07
C VAL A 386 -25.16 -20.93 -11.66
N LEU A 387 -24.45 -19.83 -11.76
CA LEU A 387 -25.01 -18.57 -12.28
C LEU A 387 -25.34 -18.68 -13.77
N ILE A 388 -24.35 -19.05 -14.60
CA ILE A 388 -24.53 -19.13 -16.05
C ILE A 388 -25.45 -20.30 -16.39
N GLY A 389 -25.25 -21.46 -15.77
CA GLY A 389 -26.11 -22.64 -15.97
C GLY A 389 -27.55 -22.37 -15.57
N GLY A 390 -27.78 -21.67 -14.45
CA GLY A 390 -29.11 -21.24 -14.01
C GLY A 390 -29.80 -20.32 -15.03
N ILE A 391 -29.07 -19.34 -15.58
CA ILE A 391 -29.59 -18.45 -16.64
C ILE A 391 -29.94 -19.29 -17.90
N VAL A 392 -29.02 -20.13 -18.36
CA VAL A 392 -29.22 -20.97 -19.54
C VAL A 392 -30.44 -21.88 -19.37
N VAL A 393 -30.53 -22.62 -18.26
CA VAL A 393 -31.69 -23.48 -17.98
C VAL A 393 -32.98 -22.65 -17.96
N SER A 394 -33.00 -21.52 -17.30
CA SER A 394 -34.17 -20.63 -17.23
C SER A 394 -34.62 -20.14 -18.62
N MET A 395 -33.69 -19.91 -19.53
CA MET A 395 -33.98 -19.45 -20.88
C MET A 395 -34.42 -20.61 -21.83
N TYR A 396 -33.95 -21.83 -21.57
CA TYR A 396 -34.37 -22.98 -22.37
C TYR A 396 -35.71 -23.61 -21.91
N LEU A 397 -36.11 -23.42 -20.65
CA LEU A 397 -37.36 -23.96 -20.10
C LEU A 397 -38.62 -23.62 -20.94
N PRO A 398 -38.82 -22.39 -21.46
CA PRO A 398 -39.95 -22.08 -22.35
C PRO A 398 -39.93 -22.88 -23.64
N ILE A 399 -38.76 -23.13 -24.24
CA ILE A 399 -38.61 -23.88 -25.49
C ILE A 399 -39.07 -25.34 -25.30
N PHE A 400 -38.68 -25.95 -24.16
CA PHE A 400 -39.14 -27.31 -23.84
C PHE A 400 -40.66 -27.38 -23.58
N LYS A 401 -41.28 -26.36 -22.97
CA LYS A 401 -42.72 -26.29 -22.78
C LYS A 401 -43.47 -26.13 -24.12
N LEU A 402 -42.96 -25.32 -25.04
CA LEU A 402 -43.55 -25.16 -26.37
C LEU A 402 -43.49 -26.47 -27.18
N GLY A 403 -42.38 -27.22 -27.12
CA GLY A 403 -42.24 -28.52 -27.77
C GLY A 403 -43.13 -29.64 -27.18
N ALA A 404 -43.67 -29.44 -25.97
CA ALA A 404 -44.59 -30.40 -25.34
C ALA A 404 -46.09 -30.12 -25.66
N VAL A 405 -46.40 -28.99 -26.29
CA VAL A 405 -47.77 -28.55 -26.64
C VAL A 405 -48.07 -28.77 -28.14
N VAL A 406 -47.02 -29.00 -28.94
CA VAL A 406 -47.13 -29.44 -30.33
C VAL A 406 -47.12 -30.96 -30.40
#